data_819a33f01156a53c5f46c0f74c518fb2
#
_entry.id   819a33f01156a53c5f46c0f74c518fb2
#
_cell.length_a   1.000
_cell.length_b   1.000
_cell.length_c   1.000
_cell.angle_alpha   90.00
_cell.angle_beta   90.00
_cell.angle_gamma   90.00
#
_symmetry.space_group_name_H-M   'P 1'
#
loop_
_entity.id
_entity.type
_entity.pdbx_description
1 polymer ?
#
loop_
_entity_poly.entity_id
_entity_poly.type
_entity_poly.pdbx_seq_one_letter_code
_entity_poly.pdbx_strand_id
1 'polypeptide(L)' 'AALAETYGVPLVLHNVAGPICHAACMHLGAHIPNLFFVESVRAFYRSYFPILSTMEVAVSNGHLPVPSGPGLGVTLRETA' A
#
# COMPACT_ATOMS: atom_id res chain seq x y z
N ALA A 1 -6.65 -13.90 1.43
CA ALA A 1 -7.61 -13.09 2.21
C ALA A 1 -8.91 -13.84 2.45
N ALA A 2 -9.54 -14.37 1.41
CA ALA A 2 -10.83 -15.05 1.52
C ALA A 2 -10.80 -16.29 2.43
N LEU A 3 -9.74 -17.08 2.36
CA LEU A 3 -9.57 -18.25 3.23
C LEU A 3 -9.43 -17.85 4.69
N ALA A 4 -8.63 -16.82 4.97
CA ALA A 4 -8.47 -16.28 6.32
C ALA A 4 -9.80 -15.72 6.85
N GLU A 5 -10.56 -15.01 6.01
CA GLU A 5 -11.88 -14.50 6.36
C GLU A 5 -12.84 -15.62 6.76
N THR A 6 -12.81 -16.73 6.03
CA THR A 6 -13.65 -17.91 6.33
C THR A 6 -13.44 -18.43 7.75
N TYR A 7 -12.23 -18.32 8.27
CA TYR A 7 -11.87 -18.76 9.63
C TYR A 7 -11.87 -17.62 10.65
N GLY A 8 -12.32 -16.42 10.27
CA GLY A 8 -12.34 -15.27 11.17
C GLY A 8 -10.94 -14.73 11.53
N VAL A 9 -9.96 -14.96 10.69
CA VAL A 9 -8.55 -14.54 10.92
C VAL A 9 -8.33 -13.18 10.26
N PRO A 10 -7.95 -12.14 11.04
CA PRO A 10 -7.58 -10.85 10.45
C PRO A 10 -6.22 -10.92 9.76
N LEU A 11 -6.03 -10.06 8.76
CA LEU A 11 -4.78 -10.01 7.99
C LEU A 11 -4.00 -8.72 8.22
N VAL A 12 -2.68 -8.86 8.26
CA VAL A 12 -1.73 -7.76 8.13
C VAL A 12 -0.98 -7.99 6.83
N LEU A 13 -1.08 -7.06 5.90
CA LEU A 13 -0.41 -7.21 4.60
C LEU A 13 1.08 -6.89 4.74
N HIS A 14 1.93 -7.85 4.39
CA HIS A 14 3.38 -7.66 4.39
C HIS A 14 3.76 -6.69 3.27
N ASN A 15 4.42 -5.59 3.62
CA ASN A 15 4.76 -4.53 2.68
C ASN A 15 6.09 -3.88 3.04
N VAL A 16 7.18 -4.50 2.62
CA VAL A 16 8.55 -3.98 2.78
C VAL A 16 9.24 -3.81 1.43
N ALA A 17 8.48 -3.90 0.34
CA ALA A 17 8.99 -3.78 -1.02
C ALA A 17 8.91 -2.33 -1.53
N GLY A 18 8.79 -2.15 -2.84
CA GLY A 18 8.78 -0.84 -3.46
C GLY A 18 7.41 -0.16 -3.54
N PRO A 19 7.33 0.98 -4.24
CA PRO A 19 6.11 1.78 -4.29
C PRO A 19 4.94 1.07 -4.99
N ILE A 20 5.21 0.22 -5.96
CA ILE A 20 4.15 -0.52 -6.67
C ILE A 20 3.49 -1.54 -5.73
N CYS A 21 4.29 -2.28 -4.97
CA CYS A 21 3.78 -3.19 -3.96
C CYS A 21 2.97 -2.45 -2.90
N HIS A 22 3.45 -1.29 -2.47
CA HIS A 22 2.75 -0.45 -1.51
C HIS A 22 1.37 -0.03 -2.03
N ALA A 23 1.30 0.45 -3.29
CA ALA A 23 0.03 0.81 -3.91
C ALA A 23 -0.91 -0.38 -4.02
N ALA A 24 -0.41 -1.55 -4.42
CA ALA A 24 -1.20 -2.77 -4.50
C ALA A 24 -1.76 -3.17 -3.13
N CYS A 25 -0.96 -3.06 -2.07
CA CYS A 25 -1.40 -3.32 -0.69
C CYS A 25 -2.50 -2.35 -0.25
N MET A 26 -2.43 -1.08 -0.64
CA MET A 26 -3.47 -0.09 -0.35
C MET A 26 -4.81 -0.51 -0.96
N HIS A 27 -4.80 -0.88 -2.24
CA HIS A 27 -6.02 -1.32 -2.94
C HIS A 27 -6.58 -2.61 -2.37
N LEU A 28 -5.72 -3.60 -2.12
CA LEU A 28 -6.15 -4.86 -1.52
C LEU A 28 -6.73 -4.62 -0.12
N GLY A 29 -6.05 -3.82 0.69
CA GLY A 29 -6.50 -3.49 2.03
C GLY A 29 -7.87 -2.80 2.06
N ALA A 30 -8.11 -1.90 1.10
CA ALA A 30 -9.41 -1.23 0.97
C ALA A 30 -10.54 -2.19 0.57
N HIS A 31 -10.21 -3.30 -0.08
CA HIS A 31 -11.18 -4.28 -0.59
C HIS A 31 -11.55 -5.34 0.44
N ILE A 32 -10.58 -5.89 1.17
CA ILE A 32 -10.82 -7.05 2.04
C ILE A 32 -11.50 -6.65 3.35
N PRO A 33 -12.51 -7.43 3.81
CA PRO A 33 -13.24 -7.10 5.05
C PRO A 33 -12.49 -7.46 6.32
N ASN A 34 -11.47 -8.33 6.24
CA ASN A 34 -10.73 -8.84 7.38
C ASN A 34 -9.33 -8.22 7.54
N LEU A 35 -9.13 -7.03 6.99
CA LEU A 35 -7.88 -6.30 7.18
C LEU A 35 -7.75 -5.83 8.63
N PHE A 36 -6.59 -6.07 9.24
CA PHE A 36 -6.23 -5.47 10.51
C PHE A 36 -5.51 -4.13 10.27
N PHE A 37 -4.35 -4.20 9.59
CA PHE A 37 -3.63 -3.02 9.11
C PHE A 37 -2.68 -3.41 7.97
N VAL A 38 -2.11 -2.40 7.30
CA VAL A 38 -1.11 -2.59 6.26
C VAL A 38 0.24 -2.16 6.81
N GLU A 39 1.24 -3.04 6.67
CA GLU A 39 2.61 -2.76 7.04
C GLU A 39 3.25 -1.78 6.05
N SER A 40 4.13 -0.91 6.54
CA SER A 40 4.95 -0.06 5.68
C SER A 40 6.25 0.31 6.37
N VAL A 41 7.26 0.66 5.58
CA VAL A 41 8.56 1.09 6.10
C VAL A 41 8.73 2.58 5.83
N ARG A 42 8.67 3.38 6.88
CA ARG A 42 8.74 4.84 6.79
C ARG A 42 10.00 5.34 6.09
N ALA A 43 11.13 4.72 6.38
CA ALA A 43 12.39 5.08 5.74
C ALA A 43 12.31 4.92 4.21
N PHE A 44 11.61 3.90 3.73
CA PHE A 44 11.48 3.61 2.31
C PHE A 44 10.56 4.59 1.61
N TYR A 45 9.35 4.82 2.13
CA TYR A 45 8.40 5.70 1.44
C TYR A 45 8.77 7.18 1.57
N ARG A 46 9.65 7.54 2.51
CA ARG A 46 10.18 8.91 2.61
C ARG A 46 11.44 9.14 1.80
N SER A 47 12.13 8.09 1.38
CA SER A 47 13.39 8.21 0.63
C SER A 47 13.22 7.90 -0.85
N TYR A 48 13.21 6.62 -1.22
CA TYR A 48 13.29 6.25 -2.62
C TYR A 48 11.94 6.12 -3.35
N PHE A 49 10.81 5.99 -2.65
CA PHE A 49 9.51 5.92 -3.32
C PHE A 49 9.26 7.11 -4.25
N PRO A 50 9.46 8.38 -3.82
CA PRO A 50 9.27 9.53 -4.71
C PRO A 50 10.29 9.60 -5.85
N ILE A 51 11.47 8.98 -5.68
CA ILE A 51 12.49 8.91 -6.73
C ILE A 51 12.06 7.96 -7.84
N LEU A 52 11.49 6.80 -7.47
CA LEU A 52 11.13 5.73 -8.40
C LEU A 52 9.75 5.91 -9.02
N SER A 53 8.86 6.66 -8.37
CA SER A 53 7.45 6.72 -8.76
C SER A 53 6.83 8.08 -8.46
N THR A 54 5.59 8.23 -8.90
CA THR A 54 4.75 9.39 -8.56
C THR A 54 4.08 9.27 -7.20
N MET A 55 4.34 8.18 -6.47
CA MET A 55 3.67 7.92 -5.20
C MET A 55 4.12 8.88 -4.11
N GLU A 56 3.15 9.45 -3.43
CA GLU A 56 3.33 10.18 -2.20
C GLU A 56 2.60 9.46 -1.07
N VAL A 57 3.29 9.22 0.03
CA VAL A 57 2.70 8.55 1.18
C VAL A 57 2.54 9.55 2.30
N ALA A 58 1.31 9.93 2.57
CA ALA A 58 0.96 10.89 3.61
C ALA A 58 0.09 10.23 4.67
N VAL A 59 0.74 9.76 5.74
CA VAL A 59 0.03 9.15 6.88
C VAL A 59 -0.59 10.26 7.73
N SER A 60 -1.89 10.18 7.94
CA SER A 60 -2.64 11.13 8.78
C SER A 60 -3.55 10.36 9.72
N ASN A 61 -3.41 10.58 11.03
CA ASN A 61 -4.19 9.90 12.06
C ASN A 61 -4.13 8.36 11.96
N GLY A 62 -2.97 7.82 11.56
CA GLY A 62 -2.81 6.38 11.38
C GLY A 62 -3.47 5.82 10.11
N HIS A 63 -3.90 6.67 9.20
CA HIS A 63 -4.57 6.28 7.96
C HIS A 63 -3.82 6.76 6.74
N LEU A 64 -3.95 6.00 5.65
CA LEU A 64 -3.44 6.36 4.33
C LEU A 64 -4.59 6.36 3.35
N PRO A 65 -4.71 7.39 2.49
CA PRO A 65 -5.69 7.35 1.40
C PRO A 65 -5.29 6.32 0.36
N VAL A 66 -6.27 5.63 -0.20
CA VAL A 66 -6.05 4.72 -1.33
C VAL A 66 -5.76 5.58 -2.57
N PRO A 67 -4.68 5.27 -3.35
CA PRO A 67 -4.40 6.05 -4.54
C PRO A 67 -5.58 6.07 -5.51
N SER A 68 -5.88 7.25 -6.06
CA SER A 68 -6.88 7.43 -7.10
C SER A 68 -6.20 7.50 -8.48
N GLY A 69 -6.98 7.36 -9.53
CA GLY A 69 -6.46 7.35 -10.89
C GLY A 69 -6.45 5.96 -11.51
N PRO A 70 -6.08 5.84 -12.78
CA PRO A 70 -6.14 4.56 -13.49
C PRO A 70 -5.14 3.54 -12.93
N GLY A 71 -5.48 2.27 -13.03
CA GLY A 71 -4.67 1.18 -12.51
C GLY A 71 -4.51 1.27 -11.00
N LEU A 72 -3.28 1.18 -10.51
CA LEU A 72 -2.96 1.32 -9.09
C LEU A 72 -2.90 2.78 -8.62
N GLY A 73 -3.04 3.75 -9.55
CA GLY A 73 -2.97 5.17 -9.23
C GLY A 73 -1.56 5.68 -9.00
N VAL A 74 -0.56 4.95 -9.44
CA VAL A 74 0.86 5.30 -9.31
C VAL A 74 1.60 4.93 -10.60
N THR A 75 2.58 5.74 -11.00
CA THR A 75 3.37 5.54 -12.20
C THR A 75 4.86 5.50 -11.84
N LEU A 76 5.60 4.58 -12.43
CA LEU A 76 7.06 4.55 -12.30
C LEU A 76 7.68 5.67 -13.13
N ARG A 77 8.78 6.23 -12.63
CA ARG A 77 9.55 7.23 -13.35
C ARG A 77 10.60 6.54 -14.22
N GLU A 78 10.58 6.81 -15.50
CA GLU A 78 11.50 6.17 -16.45
C GLU A 78 12.94 6.63 -16.29
N THR A 79 13.16 7.80 -15.72
CA THR A 79 14.47 8.41 -15.54
C THR A 79 14.97 8.41 -14.10
N ALA A 80 14.40 7.56 -13.29
CA ALA A 80 14.76 7.46 -11.87
C ALA A 80 16.19 6.92 -11.67
#